data_9331f691dc89e45d90671bd40d373438
#
_entry.id   9331f691dc89e45d90671bd40d373438
#
_cell.length_a   1.000
_cell.length_b   1.000
_cell.length_c   1.000
_cell.angle_alpha   90.00
_cell.angle_beta   90.00
_cell.angle_gamma   90.00
#
_symmetry.space_group_name_H-M   'P 1'
#
loop_
_entity.id
_entity.type
_entity.pdbx_description
1 polymer ?
#
loop_
_entity_poly.entity_id
_entity_poly.type
_entity_poly.pdbx_seq_one_letter_code
_entity_poly.pdbx_strand_id
1 'polypeptide(L)'
;MGTSQSHSPAHAPAPSVHTQSVARRVTLLAIALVAVVLVLVGWAIAALTSSSTRAQVVRSVGDTTQSVAQSLDAADATNRELVQGAMKGFQRYFEPTMQLDEGAEELRSYGALVNEDYGSVDKFANETGGIASVYMRKGDGFVRITTSLKGPDGKRPLGQMLESRAVLDKVRKGEPYVGRMVVGGKPYMGYYLPAKDAAGKVVALLFIGSDVSVFEGMFEKQAAQTRFFEHGGLYVIDPRGGLDEAVFVAHPTARGQKVLQAYPQARAFFEALGAAPDGLVRAAASVLGGEGGPAWALLRKTQADGWWVVAEVPEAEAMASQQRVNLAVWGLMALAVALLGAGLFVVLRRGVSAPLRELTHAVTLVGQGDLTQAFHTRKHDEIGALVQEVEAMRQRYVHMLLQVRQAVDSITTASAEIATGNQDLSARTEHTASSLAETAQSMEQLTATVRQSADAARQANALAGSAAEVAARGGQVVGRVVATMGDIHQSARRIADIIGVIDGIAFQTNI
;
A
#
# COMPACT_ATOMS: atom_id res chain seq x y z
N MET A 1 -22.41 -100.26 6.03
CA MET A 1 -21.32 -99.61 5.22
C MET A 1 -21.88 -98.42 4.48
N GLY A 2 -21.39 -97.27 4.72
CA GLY A 2 -21.81 -96.06 4.01
C GLY A 2 -21.85 -94.86 4.97
N THR A 3 -20.69 -94.34 5.32
CA THR A 3 -20.54 -93.11 6.12
C THR A 3 -20.82 -91.90 5.24
N SER A 4 -21.88 -91.16 5.48
CA SER A 4 -22.13 -89.84 4.89
C SER A 4 -21.50 -88.79 5.78
N GLN A 5 -20.40 -88.18 5.25
CA GLN A 5 -19.82 -86.97 5.83
C GLN A 5 -20.71 -85.79 5.46
N SER A 6 -21.28 -85.16 6.47
CA SER A 6 -21.93 -83.82 6.31
C SER A 6 -20.88 -82.72 6.24
N HIS A 7 -20.68 -82.14 5.07
CA HIS A 7 -19.96 -80.94 4.90
C HIS A 7 -20.75 -79.74 5.47
N SER A 8 -20.23 -79.16 6.53
CA SER A 8 -20.65 -77.86 7.04
C SER A 8 -20.16 -76.74 6.06
N PRO A 9 -20.99 -75.84 5.60
CA PRO A 9 -20.50 -74.75 4.76
C PRO A 9 -19.67 -73.78 5.60
N ALA A 10 -18.43 -73.55 5.14
CA ALA A 10 -17.56 -72.55 5.69
C ALA A 10 -18.23 -71.16 5.48
N HIS A 11 -18.47 -70.44 6.59
CA HIS A 11 -18.84 -69.06 6.57
C HIS A 11 -17.72 -68.23 5.91
N ALA A 12 -17.97 -67.72 4.72
CA ALA A 12 -17.14 -66.71 4.10
C ALA A 12 -17.13 -65.43 4.98
N PRO A 13 -15.96 -64.81 5.21
CA PRO A 13 -15.93 -63.59 5.98
C PRO A 13 -16.65 -62.47 5.19
N ALA A 14 -17.60 -61.81 5.84
CA ALA A 14 -18.33 -60.69 5.28
C ALA A 14 -17.33 -59.58 4.85
N PRO A 15 -17.54 -58.92 3.71
CA PRO A 15 -16.67 -57.85 3.26
C PRO A 15 -16.62 -56.75 4.31
N SER A 16 -15.41 -56.43 4.80
CA SER A 16 -15.17 -55.29 5.69
C SER A 16 -15.52 -54.00 4.92
N VAL A 17 -16.72 -53.56 5.06
CA VAL A 17 -17.11 -52.22 4.64
C VAL A 17 -16.28 -51.25 5.49
N HIS A 18 -15.25 -50.65 4.90
CA HIS A 18 -14.53 -49.52 5.48
C HIS A 18 -15.50 -48.34 5.64
N THR A 19 -16.33 -48.37 6.65
CA THR A 19 -17.17 -47.24 7.04
C THR A 19 -16.23 -46.20 7.62
N GLN A 20 -15.85 -45.21 6.77
CA GLN A 20 -15.18 -44.04 7.28
C GLN A 20 -16.06 -43.44 8.38
N SER A 21 -15.52 -43.33 9.60
CA SER A 21 -16.29 -42.87 10.74
C SER A 21 -16.90 -41.50 10.39
N VAL A 22 -18.18 -41.34 10.65
CA VAL A 22 -18.93 -40.06 10.43
C VAL A 22 -18.18 -38.90 11.06
N ALA A 23 -17.57 -39.12 12.23
CA ALA A 23 -16.73 -38.15 12.89
C ALA A 23 -15.55 -37.66 12.02
N ARG A 24 -14.87 -38.56 11.29
CA ARG A 24 -13.77 -38.17 10.40
C ARG A 24 -14.25 -37.29 9.22
N ARG A 25 -15.40 -37.64 8.64
CA ARG A 25 -15.99 -36.83 7.56
C ARG A 25 -16.43 -35.43 8.04
N VAL A 26 -17.09 -35.39 9.20
CA VAL A 26 -17.53 -34.11 9.80
C VAL A 26 -16.33 -33.24 10.18
N THR A 27 -15.26 -33.83 10.75
CA THR A 27 -14.02 -33.09 11.05
C THR A 27 -13.38 -32.54 9.81
N LEU A 28 -13.24 -33.34 8.75
CA LEU A 28 -12.65 -32.87 7.49
C LEU A 28 -13.47 -31.77 6.84
N LEU A 29 -14.80 -31.88 6.82
CA LEU A 29 -15.69 -30.87 6.28
C LEU A 29 -15.63 -29.56 7.09
N ALA A 30 -15.61 -29.67 8.42
CA ALA A 30 -15.48 -28.49 9.30
C ALA A 30 -14.12 -27.80 9.11
N ILE A 31 -13.02 -28.56 9.04
CA ILE A 31 -11.69 -28.01 8.76
C ILE A 31 -11.66 -27.35 7.39
N ALA A 32 -12.20 -28.01 6.36
CA ALA A 32 -12.26 -27.44 5.01
C ALA A 32 -13.08 -26.15 4.97
N LEU A 33 -14.23 -26.10 5.64
CA LEU A 33 -15.06 -24.89 5.73
C LEU A 33 -14.31 -23.75 6.42
N VAL A 34 -13.68 -24.02 7.56
CA VAL A 34 -12.87 -23.02 8.28
C VAL A 34 -11.70 -22.55 7.43
N ALA A 35 -11.03 -23.45 6.74
CA ALA A 35 -9.93 -23.09 5.84
C ALA A 35 -10.39 -22.19 4.71
N VAL A 36 -11.53 -22.50 4.06
CA VAL A 36 -12.11 -21.66 2.99
C VAL A 36 -12.46 -20.28 3.51
N VAL A 37 -13.13 -20.19 4.66
CA VAL A 37 -13.50 -18.90 5.25
C VAL A 37 -12.25 -18.06 5.58
N LEU A 38 -11.25 -18.69 6.19
CA LEU A 38 -10.00 -18.01 6.52
C LEU A 38 -9.24 -17.57 5.26
N VAL A 39 -9.21 -18.38 4.20
CA VAL A 39 -8.60 -18.00 2.92
C VAL A 39 -9.32 -16.80 2.32
N LEU A 40 -10.66 -16.79 2.32
CA LEU A 40 -11.43 -15.63 1.82
C LEU A 40 -11.18 -14.37 2.63
N VAL A 41 -11.16 -14.50 3.96
CA VAL A 41 -10.83 -13.38 4.86
C VAL A 41 -9.39 -12.88 4.62
N GLY A 42 -8.43 -13.80 4.50
CA GLY A 42 -7.03 -13.46 4.22
C GLY A 42 -6.87 -12.75 2.87
N TRP A 43 -7.55 -13.24 1.86
CA TRP A 43 -7.56 -12.59 0.55
C TRP A 43 -8.19 -11.18 0.61
N ALA A 44 -9.32 -11.03 1.29
CA ALA A 44 -9.96 -9.72 1.49
C ALA A 44 -9.06 -8.74 2.25
N ILE A 45 -8.41 -9.20 3.33
CA ILE A 45 -7.44 -8.40 4.08
C ILE A 45 -6.27 -8.00 3.18
N ALA A 46 -5.68 -8.95 2.44
CA ALA A 46 -4.57 -8.67 1.54
C ALA A 46 -4.95 -7.67 0.44
N ALA A 47 -6.14 -7.80 -0.14
CA ALA A 47 -6.66 -6.88 -1.15
C ALA A 47 -6.88 -5.47 -0.59
N LEU A 48 -7.53 -5.35 0.56
CA LEU A 48 -7.80 -4.07 1.22
C LEU A 48 -6.51 -3.38 1.68
N THR A 49 -5.60 -4.12 2.31
CA THR A 49 -4.33 -3.55 2.79
C THR A 49 -3.41 -3.17 1.63
N SER A 50 -3.37 -3.95 0.55
CA SER A 50 -2.55 -3.60 -0.62
C SER A 50 -3.06 -2.34 -1.31
N SER A 51 -4.38 -2.18 -1.45
CA SER A 51 -4.97 -0.97 -2.05
C SER A 51 -4.75 0.27 -1.17
N SER A 52 -4.90 0.13 0.15
CA SER A 52 -4.67 1.24 1.09
C SER A 52 -3.20 1.64 1.16
N THR A 53 -2.27 0.68 1.16
CA THR A 53 -0.82 0.94 1.14
C THR A 53 -0.42 1.65 -0.15
N ARG A 54 -0.92 1.20 -1.32
CA ARG A 54 -0.69 1.88 -2.59
C ARG A 54 -1.16 3.34 -2.54
N ALA A 55 -2.39 3.56 -2.10
CA ALA A 55 -2.94 4.90 -1.98
C ALA A 55 -2.15 5.78 -1.01
N GLN A 56 -1.67 5.22 0.08
CA GLN A 56 -0.86 5.93 1.07
C GLN A 56 0.51 6.32 0.51
N VAL A 57 1.21 5.40 -0.16
CA VAL A 57 2.50 5.68 -0.80
C VAL A 57 2.36 6.76 -1.86
N VAL A 58 1.39 6.60 -2.78
CA VAL A 58 1.13 7.60 -3.83
C VAL A 58 0.82 8.96 -3.23
N ARG A 59 0.04 9.03 -2.17
CA ARG A 59 -0.29 10.28 -1.48
C ARG A 59 0.95 10.88 -0.83
N SER A 60 1.69 10.12 -0.04
CA SER A 60 2.89 10.60 0.66
C SER A 60 3.97 11.10 -0.31
N VAL A 61 4.22 10.35 -1.37
CA VAL A 61 5.16 10.75 -2.44
C VAL A 61 4.64 11.98 -3.18
N GLY A 62 3.33 11.99 -3.47
CA GLY A 62 2.67 13.14 -4.10
C GLY A 62 2.78 14.41 -3.27
N ASP A 63 2.55 14.32 -1.97
CA ASP A 63 2.65 15.46 -1.04
C ASP A 63 4.09 15.99 -0.96
N THR A 64 5.08 15.08 -0.91
CA THR A 64 6.49 15.47 -0.94
C THR A 64 6.84 16.13 -2.27
N THR A 65 6.41 15.57 -3.39
CA THR A 65 6.64 16.13 -4.73
C THR A 65 5.98 17.50 -4.87
N GLN A 66 4.76 17.65 -4.35
CA GLN A 66 4.04 18.93 -4.32
C GLN A 66 4.76 19.96 -3.45
N SER A 67 5.27 19.57 -2.29
CA SER A 67 6.04 20.45 -1.40
C SER A 67 7.31 20.95 -2.09
N VAL A 68 8.02 20.10 -2.84
CA VAL A 68 9.18 20.52 -3.63
C VAL A 68 8.77 21.48 -4.74
N ALA A 69 7.68 21.19 -5.47
CA ALA A 69 7.19 22.11 -6.50
C ALA A 69 6.82 23.49 -5.93
N GLN A 70 6.15 23.53 -4.78
CA GLN A 70 5.83 24.76 -4.06
C GLN A 70 7.07 25.51 -3.57
N SER A 71 8.09 24.77 -3.12
CA SER A 71 9.37 25.38 -2.73
C SER A 71 10.08 26.02 -3.92
N LEU A 72 10.01 25.39 -5.10
CA LEU A 72 10.52 25.95 -6.35
C LEU A 72 9.75 27.22 -6.74
N ASP A 73 8.43 27.20 -6.66
CA ASP A 73 7.60 28.38 -6.95
C ASP A 73 7.88 29.53 -5.97
N ALA A 74 8.00 29.24 -4.69
CA ALA A 74 8.32 30.24 -3.67
C ALA A 74 9.72 30.87 -3.91
N ALA A 75 10.71 30.04 -4.26
CA ALA A 75 12.04 30.52 -4.59
C ALA A 75 12.05 31.35 -5.88
N ASP A 76 11.28 30.94 -6.89
CA ASP A 76 11.13 31.73 -8.11
C ASP A 76 10.47 33.09 -7.83
N ALA A 77 9.39 33.10 -7.06
CA ALA A 77 8.72 34.34 -6.64
C ALA A 77 9.68 35.27 -5.88
N THR A 78 10.45 34.72 -4.94
CA THR A 78 11.46 35.46 -4.18
C THR A 78 12.53 36.06 -5.11
N ASN A 79 13.06 35.27 -6.04
CA ASN A 79 14.06 35.72 -6.99
C ASN A 79 13.50 36.81 -7.94
N ARG A 80 12.22 36.70 -8.33
CA ARG A 80 11.54 37.74 -9.12
C ARG A 80 11.41 39.06 -8.32
N GLU A 81 11.04 38.98 -7.06
CA GLU A 81 10.98 40.18 -6.19
C GLU A 81 12.36 40.79 -5.99
N LEU A 82 13.38 39.99 -5.73
CA LEU A 82 14.76 40.45 -5.55
C LEU A 82 15.27 41.18 -6.80
N VAL A 83 15.08 40.58 -7.99
CA VAL A 83 15.54 41.20 -9.22
C VAL A 83 14.73 42.48 -9.53
N GLN A 84 13.44 42.50 -9.20
CA GLN A 84 12.62 43.74 -9.34
C GLN A 84 13.12 44.84 -8.40
N GLY A 85 13.45 44.49 -7.16
CA GLY A 85 14.07 45.40 -6.21
C GLY A 85 15.42 45.95 -6.72
N ALA A 86 16.26 45.05 -7.21
CA ALA A 86 17.57 45.41 -7.79
C ALA A 86 17.43 46.29 -9.03
N MET A 87 16.41 46.05 -9.88
CA MET A 87 16.13 46.89 -11.06
C MET A 87 15.78 48.32 -10.67
N LYS A 88 15.02 48.51 -9.58
CA LYS A 88 14.74 49.88 -9.08
C LYS A 88 16.03 50.63 -8.68
N GLY A 89 17.01 49.88 -8.16
CA GLY A 89 18.35 50.45 -7.88
C GLY A 89 19.11 50.80 -9.16
N PHE A 90 19.13 49.89 -10.13
CA PHE A 90 19.81 50.09 -11.40
C PHE A 90 19.19 51.20 -12.23
N GLN A 91 17.85 51.31 -12.25
CA GLN A 91 17.11 52.35 -12.95
C GLN A 91 17.51 53.78 -12.51
N ARG A 92 17.95 53.96 -11.25
CA ARG A 92 18.38 55.30 -10.75
C ARG A 92 19.63 55.84 -11.40
N TYR A 93 20.41 55.03 -12.10
CA TYR A 93 21.56 55.49 -12.87
C TYR A 93 21.16 56.15 -14.17
N PHE A 94 19.90 56.06 -14.57
CA PHE A 94 19.39 56.57 -15.85
C PHE A 94 18.23 57.53 -15.65
N GLU A 95 18.04 58.42 -16.60
CA GLU A 95 16.85 59.29 -16.67
C GLU A 95 15.57 58.45 -16.86
N PRO A 96 14.45 58.91 -16.31
CA PRO A 96 13.15 58.31 -16.57
C PRO A 96 12.78 58.28 -18.06
N THR A 97 13.22 59.24 -18.82
CA THR A 97 13.07 59.34 -20.28
C THR A 97 14.44 59.45 -20.94
N MET A 98 14.75 58.52 -21.85
CA MET A 98 16.02 58.47 -22.58
C MET A 98 15.88 59.10 -23.96
N GLN A 99 16.96 59.61 -24.50
CA GLN A 99 16.99 60.19 -25.84
C GLN A 99 17.73 59.26 -26.79
N LEU A 100 17.08 58.93 -27.90
CA LEU A 100 17.65 58.09 -28.94
C LEU A 100 17.85 58.90 -30.21
N ASP A 101 19.06 59.06 -30.69
CA ASP A 101 19.37 59.46 -32.01
C ASP A 101 19.48 58.26 -32.94
N GLU A 102 18.43 57.98 -33.71
CA GLU A 102 18.40 56.86 -34.63
C GLU A 102 19.42 56.92 -35.75
N GLY A 103 19.77 58.23 -36.17
CA GLY A 103 20.73 58.45 -37.25
C GLY A 103 22.18 58.27 -36.86
N ALA A 104 22.54 58.63 -35.63
CA ALA A 104 23.86 58.45 -35.07
C ALA A 104 24.00 57.11 -34.36
N GLU A 105 22.92 56.37 -34.18
CA GLU A 105 22.83 55.15 -33.32
C GLU A 105 23.34 55.43 -31.89
N GLU A 106 22.98 56.57 -31.32
CA GLU A 106 23.39 57.04 -30.01
C GLU A 106 22.21 57.05 -29.02
N LEU A 107 22.40 56.44 -27.84
CA LEU A 107 21.48 56.54 -26.72
C LEU A 107 22.07 57.49 -25.66
N ARG A 108 21.28 58.44 -25.20
CA ARG A 108 21.71 59.41 -24.17
C ARG A 108 20.79 59.41 -22.97
N SER A 109 21.41 59.56 -21.79
CA SER A 109 20.74 59.70 -20.49
C SER A 109 21.45 60.78 -19.70
N TYR A 110 20.72 61.74 -19.13
CA TYR A 110 21.27 62.96 -18.50
C TYR A 110 22.25 63.70 -19.41
N GLY A 111 21.99 63.70 -20.72
CA GLY A 111 22.88 64.28 -21.70
C GLY A 111 24.17 63.51 -22.01
N ALA A 112 24.51 62.52 -21.24
CA ALA A 112 25.68 61.67 -21.45
C ALA A 112 25.38 60.51 -22.42
N LEU A 113 26.38 60.11 -23.19
CA LEU A 113 26.31 58.94 -24.07
C LEU A 113 26.32 57.64 -23.24
N VAL A 114 25.34 56.76 -23.46
CA VAL A 114 25.22 55.44 -22.78
C VAL A 114 25.96 54.37 -23.56
N ASN A 115 26.15 54.53 -24.86
CA ASN A 115 26.92 53.58 -25.68
C ASN A 115 28.32 53.45 -25.15
N GLU A 116 28.71 52.18 -24.86
CA GLU A 116 30.03 51.82 -24.31
C GLU A 116 30.39 52.50 -22.99
N ASP A 117 29.40 53.11 -22.28
CA ASP A 117 29.59 53.54 -20.90
C ASP A 117 29.40 52.34 -19.96
N TYR A 118 30.49 51.90 -19.37
CA TYR A 118 30.49 50.72 -18.48
C TYR A 118 30.28 51.09 -16.99
N GLY A 119 30.30 52.37 -16.66
CA GLY A 119 30.27 52.83 -15.27
C GLY A 119 29.06 52.34 -14.51
N SER A 120 27.86 52.50 -15.06
CA SER A 120 26.60 52.08 -14.46
C SER A 120 26.45 50.58 -14.38
N VAL A 121 26.80 49.85 -15.43
CA VAL A 121 26.65 48.39 -15.51
C VAL A 121 27.68 47.68 -14.63
N ASP A 122 28.93 48.16 -14.58
CA ASP A 122 29.98 47.57 -13.73
C ASP A 122 29.71 47.87 -12.25
N LYS A 123 29.24 49.08 -11.92
CA LYS A 123 28.85 49.43 -10.57
C LYS A 123 27.77 48.48 -10.05
N PHE A 124 26.73 48.27 -10.82
CA PHE A 124 25.68 47.33 -10.49
C PHE A 124 26.24 45.91 -10.28
N ALA A 125 27.06 45.45 -11.21
CA ALA A 125 27.64 44.09 -11.11
C ALA A 125 28.52 43.94 -9.87
N ASN A 126 29.33 44.92 -9.52
CA ASN A 126 30.20 44.92 -8.34
C ASN A 126 29.42 44.99 -7.03
N GLU A 127 28.34 45.73 -6.98
CA GLU A 127 27.51 45.89 -5.78
C GLU A 127 26.60 44.65 -5.52
N THR A 128 26.13 44.01 -6.58
CA THR A 128 25.11 42.96 -6.46
C THR A 128 25.62 41.55 -6.77
N GLY A 129 26.79 41.43 -7.39
CA GLY A 129 27.28 40.14 -7.95
C GLY A 129 26.49 39.69 -9.20
N GLY A 130 25.52 40.46 -9.65
CA GLY A 130 24.71 40.19 -10.83
C GLY A 130 25.34 40.67 -12.12
N ILE A 131 24.55 40.72 -13.17
CA ILE A 131 24.95 41.24 -14.49
C ILE A 131 23.99 42.36 -14.88
N ALA A 132 24.49 43.35 -15.65
CA ALA A 132 23.68 44.42 -16.19
C ALA A 132 24.03 44.69 -17.65
N SER A 133 23.05 45.14 -18.43
CA SER A 133 23.24 45.57 -19.82
C SER A 133 22.20 46.64 -20.17
N VAL A 134 22.55 47.47 -21.11
CA VAL A 134 21.59 48.36 -21.75
C VAL A 134 21.51 47.99 -23.23
N TYR A 135 20.29 47.90 -23.70
CA TYR A 135 20.00 47.68 -25.12
C TYR A 135 19.36 48.93 -25.69
N MET A 136 19.78 49.34 -26.86
CA MET A 136 19.22 50.44 -27.62
C MET A 136 18.29 49.88 -28.71
N ARG A 137 17.23 50.54 -29.00
CA ARG A 137 16.36 50.20 -30.12
C ARG A 137 17.07 50.39 -31.45
N LYS A 138 17.02 49.35 -32.31
CA LYS A 138 17.54 49.39 -33.69
C LYS A 138 16.50 48.70 -34.59
N GLY A 139 15.78 49.52 -35.37
CA GLY A 139 14.64 49.01 -36.13
C GLY A 139 13.54 48.43 -35.22
N ASP A 140 13.15 47.19 -35.52
CA ASP A 140 12.16 46.45 -34.70
C ASP A 140 12.77 45.67 -33.56
N GLY A 141 14.09 45.66 -33.42
CA GLY A 141 14.80 44.93 -32.38
C GLY A 141 15.51 45.87 -31.38
N PHE A 142 16.31 45.21 -30.53
CA PHE A 142 17.15 45.89 -29.55
C PHE A 142 18.58 45.34 -29.62
N VAL A 143 19.57 46.21 -29.69
CA VAL A 143 20.98 45.89 -29.76
C VAL A 143 21.67 46.23 -28.46
N ARG A 144 22.54 45.38 -27.96
CA ARG A 144 23.29 45.59 -26.73
C ARG A 144 24.38 46.64 -26.94
N ILE A 145 24.31 47.76 -26.25
CA ILE A 145 25.25 48.91 -26.38
C ILE A 145 26.22 49.03 -25.21
N THR A 146 25.85 48.53 -24.04
CA THR A 146 26.75 48.41 -22.89
C THR A 146 26.39 47.18 -22.04
N THR A 147 27.37 46.63 -21.37
CA THR A 147 27.17 45.43 -20.52
C THR A 147 28.33 45.23 -19.54
N SER A 148 28.03 44.72 -18.36
CA SER A 148 29.01 44.20 -17.39
C SER A 148 29.56 42.85 -17.77
N LEU A 149 28.91 42.09 -18.67
CA LEU A 149 29.33 40.80 -19.14
C LEU A 149 30.69 40.88 -19.83
N LYS A 150 31.54 39.89 -19.56
CA LYS A 150 32.80 39.67 -20.27
C LYS A 150 32.83 38.24 -20.81
N GLY A 151 33.15 38.10 -22.08
CA GLY A 151 33.38 36.81 -22.71
C GLY A 151 34.64 36.10 -22.20
N PRO A 152 34.89 34.86 -22.60
CA PRO A 152 36.12 34.13 -22.25
C PRO A 152 37.41 34.84 -22.69
N ASP A 153 37.34 35.69 -23.75
CA ASP A 153 38.41 36.50 -24.27
C ASP A 153 38.58 37.86 -23.53
N GLY A 154 37.78 38.10 -22.48
CA GLY A 154 37.73 39.35 -21.70
C GLY A 154 36.98 40.49 -22.40
N LYS A 155 36.54 40.33 -23.66
CA LYS A 155 35.80 41.36 -24.40
C LYS A 155 34.32 41.36 -24.01
N ARG A 156 33.70 42.52 -24.11
CA ARG A 156 32.26 42.64 -23.85
C ARG A 156 31.47 42.35 -25.13
N PRO A 157 30.41 41.53 -25.07
CA PRO A 157 29.62 41.15 -26.24
C PRO A 157 28.66 42.30 -26.62
N LEU A 158 29.20 43.35 -27.21
CA LEU A 158 28.44 44.49 -27.73
C LEU A 158 27.94 44.21 -29.16
N GLY A 159 26.94 44.95 -29.61
CA GLY A 159 26.37 44.82 -30.96
C GLY A 159 25.47 43.59 -31.15
N GLN A 160 25.27 42.79 -30.14
CA GLN A 160 24.40 41.60 -30.23
C GLN A 160 22.93 42.01 -30.14
N MET A 161 22.13 41.52 -31.07
CA MET A 161 20.67 41.69 -31.03
C MET A 161 20.05 40.80 -29.97
N LEU A 162 18.97 41.32 -29.38
CA LEU A 162 18.13 40.50 -28.47
C LEU A 162 17.25 39.55 -29.28
N GLU A 163 17.48 38.23 -29.10
CA GLU A 163 16.85 37.17 -29.91
C GLU A 163 15.60 36.56 -29.28
N SER A 164 15.46 36.67 -27.93
CA SER A 164 14.38 36.03 -27.22
C SER A 164 13.00 36.59 -27.60
N ARG A 165 12.21 35.76 -28.30
CA ARG A 165 10.83 36.13 -28.67
C ARG A 165 9.97 36.49 -27.46
N ALA A 166 10.05 35.67 -26.40
CA ALA A 166 9.26 35.88 -25.18
C ALA A 166 9.54 37.24 -24.52
N VAL A 167 10.80 37.72 -24.59
CA VAL A 167 11.18 39.05 -24.13
C VAL A 167 10.66 40.09 -25.09
N LEU A 168 10.94 39.97 -26.40
CA LEU A 168 10.60 40.95 -27.44
C LEU A 168 9.10 41.22 -27.50
N ASP A 169 8.25 40.20 -27.38
CA ASP A 169 6.79 40.34 -27.45
C ASP A 169 6.22 41.20 -26.32
N LYS A 170 6.86 41.23 -25.15
CA LYS A 170 6.48 42.10 -24.02
C LYS A 170 7.11 43.49 -24.11
N VAL A 171 8.43 43.52 -24.29
CA VAL A 171 9.13 44.82 -24.22
C VAL A 171 8.77 45.74 -25.34
N ARG A 172 8.40 45.25 -26.52
CA ARG A 172 7.88 46.04 -27.64
C ARG A 172 6.57 46.77 -27.29
N LYS A 173 5.74 46.14 -26.42
CA LYS A 173 4.50 46.76 -25.90
C LYS A 173 4.76 47.73 -24.75
N GLY A 174 6.02 47.88 -24.34
CA GLY A 174 6.39 48.66 -23.18
C GLY A 174 6.12 48.01 -21.85
N GLU A 175 5.93 46.68 -21.86
CA GLU A 175 5.75 45.84 -20.68
C GLU A 175 7.09 45.27 -20.23
N PRO A 176 7.38 45.21 -18.91
CA PRO A 176 8.59 44.59 -18.43
C PRO A 176 8.51 43.08 -18.58
N TYR A 177 9.67 42.42 -18.67
CA TYR A 177 9.80 40.99 -18.67
C TYR A 177 10.68 40.54 -17.53
N VAL A 178 10.21 39.60 -16.72
CA VAL A 178 10.99 38.88 -15.68
C VAL A 178 10.94 37.39 -15.95
N GLY A 179 12.09 36.75 -15.96
CA GLY A 179 12.15 35.29 -16.16
C GLY A 179 13.55 34.74 -16.06
N ARG A 180 13.61 33.44 -15.90
CA ARG A 180 14.88 32.71 -15.89
C ARG A 180 15.52 32.66 -17.27
N MET A 181 16.82 32.77 -17.31
CA MET A 181 17.62 32.71 -18.53
C MET A 181 19.03 32.18 -18.24
N VAL A 182 19.68 31.69 -19.27
CA VAL A 182 21.07 31.26 -19.18
C VAL A 182 21.92 32.29 -19.94
N VAL A 183 22.90 32.86 -19.26
CA VAL A 183 23.83 33.81 -19.86
C VAL A 183 25.25 33.36 -19.56
N GLY A 184 26.03 33.12 -20.61
CA GLY A 184 27.41 32.62 -20.44
C GLY A 184 27.48 31.27 -19.68
N GLY A 185 26.49 30.41 -19.84
CA GLY A 185 26.42 29.10 -19.16
C GLY A 185 25.98 29.15 -17.70
N LYS A 186 25.66 30.34 -17.15
CA LYS A 186 25.14 30.49 -15.79
C LYS A 186 23.67 30.86 -15.79
N PRO A 187 22.88 30.34 -14.82
CA PRO A 187 21.48 30.68 -14.68
C PRO A 187 21.31 32.03 -13.97
N TYR A 188 20.44 32.86 -14.52
CA TYR A 188 20.08 34.18 -13.98
C TYR A 188 18.57 34.31 -13.94
N MET A 189 18.08 35.04 -12.93
CA MET A 189 16.76 35.68 -12.98
C MET A 189 16.94 37.04 -13.63
N GLY A 190 16.50 37.12 -14.88
CA GLY A 190 16.65 38.33 -15.69
C GLY A 190 15.44 39.22 -15.59
N TYR A 191 15.68 40.55 -15.61
CA TYR A 191 14.65 41.57 -15.71
C TYR A 191 14.97 42.53 -16.82
N TYR A 192 14.08 42.64 -17.82
CA TYR A 192 14.12 43.63 -18.86
C TYR A 192 13.07 44.69 -18.58
N LEU A 193 13.51 45.94 -18.42
CA LEU A 193 12.64 47.08 -18.19
C LEU A 193 12.72 48.01 -19.42
N PRO A 194 11.62 48.23 -20.15
CA PRO A 194 11.57 49.17 -21.24
C PRO A 194 11.74 50.61 -20.74
N ALA A 195 12.71 51.34 -21.34
CA ALA A 195 12.88 52.76 -21.15
C ALA A 195 12.30 53.49 -22.35
N LYS A 196 11.58 54.62 -22.07
CA LYS A 196 10.82 55.38 -23.08
C LYS A 196 11.45 56.74 -23.28
N ASP A 197 11.19 57.32 -24.44
CA ASP A 197 11.46 58.72 -24.70
C ASP A 197 10.31 59.63 -24.20
N ALA A 198 10.44 60.95 -24.41
CA ALA A 198 9.43 61.93 -24.04
C ALA A 198 8.09 61.72 -24.80
N ALA A 199 8.10 61.06 -25.94
CA ALA A 199 6.90 60.70 -26.72
C ALA A 199 6.26 59.40 -26.29
N GLY A 200 6.83 58.69 -25.30
CA GLY A 200 6.32 57.40 -24.81
C GLY A 200 6.75 56.18 -25.64
N LYS A 201 7.59 56.38 -26.68
CA LYS A 201 8.13 55.26 -27.49
C LYS A 201 9.23 54.54 -26.72
N VAL A 202 9.23 53.23 -26.77
CA VAL A 202 10.33 52.41 -26.18
C VAL A 202 11.59 52.59 -27.01
N VAL A 203 12.62 53.19 -26.45
CA VAL A 203 13.90 53.52 -27.12
C VAL A 203 15.07 52.68 -26.60
N ALA A 204 14.93 52.12 -25.39
CA ALA A 204 15.96 51.28 -24.78
C ALA A 204 15.36 50.20 -23.88
N LEU A 205 16.17 49.21 -23.52
CA LEU A 205 15.87 48.25 -22.46
C LEU A 205 17.00 48.29 -21.44
N LEU A 206 16.64 48.47 -20.19
CA LEU A 206 17.52 48.22 -19.07
C LEU A 206 17.40 46.75 -18.72
N PHE A 207 18.50 46.03 -18.67
CA PHE A 207 18.55 44.64 -18.29
C PHE A 207 19.46 44.45 -17.09
N ILE A 208 18.96 43.69 -16.15
CA ILE A 208 19.78 43.11 -15.07
C ILE A 208 19.50 41.59 -14.95
N GLY A 209 20.48 40.87 -14.47
CA GLY A 209 20.37 39.47 -14.12
C GLY A 209 20.96 39.20 -12.74
N SER A 210 20.16 38.66 -11.85
CA SER A 210 20.62 38.15 -10.56
C SER A 210 21.02 36.68 -10.69
N ASP A 211 22.21 36.33 -10.21
CA ASP A 211 22.71 34.95 -10.26
C ASP A 211 21.83 34.05 -9.34
N VAL A 212 21.24 33.04 -9.92
CA VAL A 212 20.40 32.08 -9.19
C VAL A 212 21.07 30.70 -9.05
N SER A 213 22.36 30.59 -9.35
CA SER A 213 23.12 29.33 -9.28
C SER A 213 23.08 28.72 -7.89
N VAL A 214 23.11 29.52 -6.83
CA VAL A 214 23.04 29.06 -5.45
C VAL A 214 21.69 28.39 -5.19
N PHE A 215 20.60 29.02 -5.64
CA PHE A 215 19.25 28.47 -5.48
C PHE A 215 19.11 27.16 -6.26
N GLU A 216 19.55 27.13 -7.52
CA GLU A 216 19.52 25.90 -8.31
C GLU A 216 20.35 24.78 -7.67
N GLY A 217 21.52 25.12 -7.13
CA GLY A 217 22.35 24.15 -6.40
C GLY A 217 21.73 23.65 -5.10
N MET A 218 20.93 24.45 -4.40
CA MET A 218 20.17 24.01 -3.25
C MET A 218 19.06 23.02 -3.64
N PHE A 219 18.33 23.30 -4.70
CA PHE A 219 17.29 22.38 -5.21
C PHE A 219 17.88 21.09 -5.77
N GLU A 220 19.01 21.18 -6.43
CA GLU A 220 19.74 19.99 -6.87
C GLU A 220 20.09 19.09 -5.68
N LYS A 221 20.67 19.67 -4.62
CA LYS A 221 20.98 18.94 -3.40
C LYS A 221 19.71 18.37 -2.76
N GLN A 222 18.65 19.15 -2.70
CA GLN A 222 17.37 18.69 -2.16
C GLN A 222 16.80 17.55 -3.00
N ALA A 223 16.79 17.67 -4.32
CA ALA A 223 16.34 16.61 -5.21
C ALA A 223 17.19 15.34 -5.07
N ALA A 224 18.51 15.49 -5.02
CA ALA A 224 19.45 14.37 -4.84
C ALA A 224 19.35 13.71 -3.46
N GLN A 225 18.97 14.46 -2.42
CA GLN A 225 18.77 13.96 -1.06
C GLN A 225 17.38 13.38 -0.83
N THR A 226 16.39 13.79 -1.65
CA THR A 226 15.03 13.25 -1.55
C THR A 226 15.03 11.84 -2.11
N ARG A 227 15.00 10.87 -1.23
CA ARG A 227 14.90 9.47 -1.59
C ARG A 227 13.57 8.89 -1.12
N PHE A 228 13.00 8.10 -1.99
CA PHE A 228 11.83 7.28 -1.69
C PHE A 228 12.28 5.83 -1.68
N PHE A 229 12.32 5.20 -0.51
CA PHE A 229 12.88 3.87 -0.30
C PHE A 229 14.38 3.80 -0.65
N GLU A 230 14.86 2.72 -1.24
CA GLU A 230 16.29 2.54 -1.56
C GLU A 230 16.69 3.17 -2.91
N HIS A 231 15.88 2.97 -3.95
CA HIS A 231 16.20 3.38 -5.32
C HIS A 231 15.27 4.45 -5.89
N GLY A 232 14.18 4.78 -5.22
CA GLY A 232 13.29 5.87 -5.62
C GLY A 232 13.88 7.23 -5.32
N GLY A 233 13.48 8.25 -6.09
CA GLY A 233 13.99 9.60 -5.94
C GLY A 233 13.16 10.63 -6.68
N LEU A 234 13.74 11.81 -6.81
CA LEU A 234 13.10 12.96 -7.42
C LEU A 234 14.05 13.63 -8.43
N TYR A 235 13.49 14.10 -9.53
CA TYR A 235 14.18 14.92 -10.52
C TYR A 235 13.28 16.03 -11.06
N VAL A 236 13.89 17.05 -11.65
CA VAL A 236 13.18 18.21 -12.18
C VAL A 236 13.54 18.40 -13.64
N ILE A 237 12.52 18.59 -14.49
CA ILE A 237 12.64 18.80 -15.93
C ILE A 237 12.09 20.17 -16.28
N ASP A 238 12.79 20.90 -17.14
CA ASP A 238 12.28 22.06 -17.85
C ASP A 238 11.72 21.61 -19.20
N PRO A 239 10.40 21.57 -19.39
CA PRO A 239 9.76 21.12 -20.62
C PRO A 239 9.58 22.22 -21.66
N ARG A 240 10.09 23.43 -21.42
CA ARG A 240 9.92 24.57 -22.34
C ARG A 240 10.56 24.27 -23.70
N GLY A 241 9.78 24.43 -24.74
CA GLY A 241 10.18 24.05 -26.11
C GLY A 241 9.70 22.64 -26.51
N GLY A 242 8.97 21.95 -25.64
CA GLY A 242 8.51 20.57 -25.88
C GLY A 242 9.51 19.52 -25.40
N LEU A 243 9.12 18.24 -25.45
CA LEU A 243 9.92 17.14 -24.93
C LEU A 243 11.27 16.97 -25.64
N ASP A 244 11.36 17.34 -26.91
CA ASP A 244 12.62 17.24 -27.68
C ASP A 244 13.69 18.23 -27.19
N GLU A 245 13.26 19.36 -26.65
CA GLU A 245 14.14 20.39 -26.10
C GLU A 245 14.19 20.34 -24.55
N ALA A 246 13.40 19.50 -23.92
CA ALA A 246 13.34 19.39 -22.47
C ALA A 246 14.69 19.02 -21.85
N VAL A 247 15.05 19.68 -20.75
CA VAL A 247 16.36 19.53 -20.10
C VAL A 247 16.15 19.16 -18.64
N PHE A 248 17.00 18.29 -18.10
CA PHE A 248 17.06 18.02 -16.67
C PHE A 248 17.64 19.23 -15.91
N VAL A 249 16.82 19.89 -15.13
CA VAL A 249 17.26 20.97 -14.23
C VAL A 249 17.95 20.38 -13.01
N ALA A 250 17.38 19.32 -12.45
CA ALA A 250 17.97 18.52 -11.38
C ALA A 250 17.77 17.03 -11.69
N HIS A 251 18.86 16.29 -11.69
CA HIS A 251 18.88 14.84 -11.89
C HIS A 251 20.19 14.29 -11.32
N PRO A 252 20.20 13.11 -10.67
CA PRO A 252 21.41 12.57 -10.04
C PRO A 252 22.59 12.40 -10.98
N THR A 253 22.36 12.08 -12.26
CA THR A 253 23.41 11.73 -13.23
C THR A 253 23.34 12.50 -14.56
N ALA A 254 22.18 13.08 -14.92
CA ALA A 254 21.94 13.64 -16.24
C ALA A 254 21.60 15.15 -16.21
N ARG A 255 22.01 15.88 -15.17
CA ARG A 255 21.80 17.32 -15.06
C ARG A 255 22.32 18.08 -16.29
N GLY A 256 21.54 19.01 -16.78
CA GLY A 256 21.88 19.85 -17.94
C GLY A 256 21.80 19.14 -19.28
N GLN A 257 21.52 17.85 -19.30
CA GLN A 257 21.35 17.09 -20.54
C GLN A 257 19.90 17.17 -21.03
N LYS A 258 19.73 17.08 -22.35
CA LYS A 258 18.38 16.93 -22.91
C LYS A 258 17.81 15.58 -22.50
N VAL A 259 16.55 15.60 -22.05
CA VAL A 259 15.86 14.42 -21.49
C VAL A 259 15.88 13.24 -22.44
N LEU A 260 15.54 13.46 -23.72
CA LEU A 260 15.49 12.40 -24.72
C LEU A 260 16.86 12.03 -25.31
N GLN A 261 17.92 12.81 -25.05
CA GLN A 261 19.30 12.39 -25.35
C GLN A 261 19.85 11.47 -24.27
N ALA A 262 19.57 11.78 -23.00
CA ALA A 262 19.98 10.94 -21.88
C ALA A 262 19.18 9.62 -21.82
N TYR A 263 17.88 9.69 -22.14
CA TYR A 263 16.94 8.55 -22.06
C TYR A 263 16.08 8.45 -23.32
N PRO A 264 16.60 7.99 -24.46
CA PRO A 264 15.88 7.98 -25.74
C PRO A 264 14.59 7.13 -25.71
N GLN A 265 14.59 6.05 -24.92
CA GLN A 265 13.43 5.16 -24.78
C GLN A 265 12.31 5.72 -23.89
N ALA A 266 12.53 6.82 -23.19
CA ALA A 266 11.59 7.36 -22.23
C ALA A 266 10.54 8.32 -22.83
N ARG A 267 10.52 8.53 -24.16
CA ARG A 267 9.56 9.44 -24.82
C ARG A 267 8.13 9.12 -24.46
N ALA A 268 7.69 7.88 -24.69
CA ALA A 268 6.32 7.45 -24.41
C ALA A 268 5.96 7.60 -22.92
N PHE A 269 6.91 7.38 -22.03
CA PHE A 269 6.76 7.58 -20.61
C PHE A 269 6.49 9.06 -20.26
N PHE A 270 7.30 10.00 -20.78
CA PHE A 270 7.11 11.42 -20.50
C PHE A 270 5.85 11.99 -21.14
N GLU A 271 5.46 11.52 -22.33
CA GLU A 271 4.18 11.86 -22.95
C GLU A 271 3.00 11.42 -22.09
N ALA A 272 3.02 10.17 -21.63
CA ALA A 272 2.00 9.63 -20.73
C ALA A 272 1.95 10.40 -19.41
N LEU A 273 3.11 10.73 -18.83
CA LEU A 273 3.21 11.48 -17.58
C LEU A 273 2.66 12.90 -17.71
N GLY A 274 2.97 13.57 -18.82
CA GLY A 274 2.46 14.93 -19.12
C GLY A 274 0.96 14.98 -19.37
N ALA A 275 0.37 13.89 -19.90
CA ALA A 275 -1.05 13.74 -20.22
C ALA A 275 -1.89 13.21 -19.04
N ALA A 276 -1.27 12.61 -18.02
CA ALA A 276 -1.98 12.02 -16.89
C ALA A 276 -2.71 13.09 -16.06
N PRO A 277 -4.04 12.97 -15.84
CA PRO A 277 -4.84 14.00 -15.15
C PRO A 277 -4.42 14.22 -13.70
N ASP A 278 -4.02 13.15 -13.02
CA ASP A 278 -3.53 13.15 -11.63
C ASP A 278 -2.00 13.23 -11.54
N GLY A 279 -1.33 13.27 -12.69
CA GLY A 279 0.13 13.23 -12.79
C GLY A 279 0.74 11.90 -12.38
N LEU A 280 -0.05 10.81 -12.32
CA LEU A 280 0.42 9.49 -11.91
C LEU A 280 0.50 8.54 -13.11
N VAL A 281 1.68 7.98 -13.35
CA VAL A 281 1.89 6.87 -14.29
C VAL A 281 2.37 5.66 -13.52
N ARG A 282 1.72 4.52 -13.74
CA ARG A 282 2.08 3.23 -13.12
C ARG A 282 2.81 2.35 -14.13
N ALA A 283 3.64 1.47 -13.62
CA ALA A 283 4.45 0.55 -14.44
C ALA A 283 5.33 1.29 -15.47
N ALA A 284 5.87 2.45 -15.06
CA ALA A 284 6.76 3.26 -15.87
C ALA A 284 8.17 2.65 -15.93
N ALA A 285 8.88 2.93 -17.02
CA ALA A 285 10.32 2.69 -17.05
C ALA A 285 11.01 3.72 -16.15
N SER A 286 11.88 3.27 -15.25
CA SER A 286 12.64 4.18 -14.39
C SER A 286 13.68 4.96 -15.17
N VAL A 287 13.74 6.26 -14.91
CA VAL A 287 14.77 7.19 -15.43
C VAL A 287 15.88 7.37 -14.39
N LEU A 288 15.61 7.07 -13.12
CA LEU A 288 16.61 7.20 -12.05
C LEU A 288 17.62 6.07 -11.99
N GLY A 289 17.47 5.02 -12.83
CA GLY A 289 18.50 4.00 -13.01
C GLY A 289 18.54 2.95 -11.89
N GLY A 290 17.42 2.33 -11.57
CA GLY A 290 17.39 1.16 -10.69
C GLY A 290 17.09 -0.13 -11.49
N GLU A 291 17.72 -1.24 -11.14
CA GLU A 291 17.37 -2.58 -11.64
C GLU A 291 15.99 -3.07 -11.18
N GLY A 292 15.19 -2.19 -10.60
CA GLY A 292 14.02 -2.50 -9.79
C GLY A 292 12.71 -2.75 -10.52
N GLY A 293 12.70 -2.93 -11.84
CA GLY A 293 11.45 -3.22 -12.56
C GLY A 293 10.53 -1.98 -12.69
N PRO A 294 9.19 -2.17 -12.82
CA PRO A 294 8.26 -1.06 -13.02
C PRO A 294 8.21 -0.12 -11.82
N ALA A 295 8.25 1.18 -12.09
CA ALA A 295 8.14 2.23 -11.10
C ALA A 295 6.80 2.96 -11.21
N TRP A 296 6.38 3.60 -10.12
CA TRP A 296 5.33 4.61 -10.14
C TRP A 296 5.99 5.96 -10.28
N ALA A 297 5.53 6.75 -11.23
CA ALA A 297 5.99 8.11 -11.44
C ALA A 297 4.87 9.10 -11.14
N LEU A 298 5.18 10.11 -10.33
CA LEU A 298 4.26 11.19 -9.97
C LEU A 298 4.83 12.53 -10.46
N LEU A 299 4.02 13.24 -11.22
CA LEU A 299 4.32 14.58 -11.73
C LEU A 299 3.60 15.65 -10.93
N ARG A 300 4.34 16.71 -10.56
CA ARG A 300 3.78 18.00 -10.16
C ARG A 300 4.41 19.10 -10.98
N LYS A 301 3.59 20.02 -11.48
CA LYS A 301 4.06 21.15 -12.30
C LYS A 301 4.20 22.36 -11.40
N THR A 302 5.31 23.11 -11.57
CA THR A 302 5.44 24.42 -10.96
C THR A 302 4.55 25.42 -11.67
N GLN A 303 4.06 26.45 -10.94
CA GLN A 303 3.15 27.46 -11.49
C GLN A 303 3.89 28.52 -12.31
N ALA A 304 5.10 28.90 -11.85
CA ALA A 304 5.83 30.00 -12.43
C ALA A 304 6.42 29.68 -13.81
N ASP A 305 7.16 28.60 -13.93
CA ASP A 305 7.91 28.23 -15.14
C ASP A 305 7.39 26.95 -15.82
N GLY A 306 6.37 26.28 -15.24
CA GLY A 306 5.81 25.03 -15.76
C GLY A 306 6.77 23.85 -15.67
N TRP A 307 7.79 23.91 -14.79
CA TRP A 307 8.73 22.82 -14.60
C TRP A 307 8.02 21.57 -14.08
N TRP A 308 8.53 20.45 -14.48
CA TRP A 308 8.04 19.14 -14.07
C TRP A 308 8.88 18.61 -12.93
N VAL A 309 8.29 18.56 -11.75
CA VAL A 309 8.86 17.86 -10.59
C VAL A 309 8.34 16.44 -10.61
N VAL A 310 9.20 15.49 -10.86
CA VAL A 310 8.84 14.08 -11.02
C VAL A 310 9.47 13.27 -9.91
N ALA A 311 8.65 12.52 -9.23
CA ALA A 311 9.08 11.50 -8.27
C ALA A 311 8.89 10.11 -8.88
N GLU A 312 9.89 9.27 -8.77
CA GLU A 312 9.81 7.85 -9.15
C GLU A 312 10.00 6.97 -7.93
N VAL A 313 9.15 5.95 -7.83
CA VAL A 313 9.16 4.97 -6.73
C VAL A 313 9.09 3.57 -7.32
N PRO A 314 10.09 2.70 -7.10
CA PRO A 314 10.02 1.31 -7.52
C PRO A 314 8.84 0.60 -6.82
N GLU A 315 7.95 0.00 -7.61
CA GLU A 315 6.74 -0.65 -7.08
C GLU A 315 7.11 -1.80 -6.12
N ALA A 316 8.14 -2.55 -6.44
CA ALA A 316 8.62 -3.65 -5.61
C ALA A 316 9.02 -3.19 -4.20
N GLU A 317 9.74 -2.06 -4.10
CA GLU A 317 10.16 -1.50 -2.81
C GLU A 317 8.99 -0.90 -2.04
N ALA A 318 8.14 -0.16 -2.74
CA ALA A 318 6.93 0.42 -2.17
C ALA A 318 6.01 -0.63 -1.54
N MET A 319 5.99 -1.84 -2.12
CA MET A 319 5.15 -2.94 -1.67
C MET A 319 5.88 -4.00 -0.83
N ALA A 320 7.21 -3.89 -0.64
CA ALA A 320 8.01 -4.90 0.06
C ALA A 320 7.57 -5.12 1.51
N SER A 321 7.25 -4.05 2.24
CA SER A 321 6.74 -4.13 3.61
C SER A 321 5.38 -4.83 3.65
N GLN A 322 4.51 -4.56 2.68
CA GLN A 322 3.21 -5.18 2.55
C GLN A 322 3.31 -6.68 2.25
N GLN A 323 4.26 -7.07 1.40
CA GLN A 323 4.49 -8.50 1.12
C GLN A 323 4.91 -9.27 2.36
N ARG A 324 5.79 -8.69 3.20
CA ARG A 324 6.20 -9.29 4.49
C ARG A 324 5.02 -9.43 5.45
N VAL A 325 4.19 -8.39 5.56
CA VAL A 325 2.98 -8.43 6.39
C VAL A 325 2.01 -9.48 5.87
N ASN A 326 1.78 -9.53 4.56
CA ASN A 326 0.92 -10.55 3.95
C ASN A 326 1.44 -11.96 4.24
N LEU A 327 2.74 -12.20 4.09
CA LEU A 327 3.35 -13.51 4.38
C LEU A 327 3.16 -13.91 5.85
N ALA A 328 3.35 -12.97 6.78
CA ALA A 328 3.10 -13.20 8.21
C ALA A 328 1.62 -13.49 8.49
N VAL A 329 0.70 -12.76 7.87
CA VAL A 329 -0.75 -13.00 7.98
C VAL A 329 -1.10 -14.40 7.47
N TRP A 330 -0.62 -14.78 6.29
CA TRP A 330 -0.84 -16.13 5.75
C TRP A 330 -0.23 -17.22 6.64
N GLY A 331 0.96 -16.99 7.19
CA GLY A 331 1.59 -17.90 8.14
C GLY A 331 0.77 -18.08 9.43
N LEU A 332 0.29 -16.99 10.02
CA LEU A 332 -0.58 -17.01 11.19
C LEU A 332 -1.91 -17.70 10.92
N MET A 333 -2.50 -17.45 9.74
CA MET A 333 -3.74 -18.13 9.33
C MET A 333 -3.56 -19.64 9.15
N ALA A 334 -2.46 -20.04 8.50
CA ALA A 334 -2.12 -21.46 8.36
C ALA A 334 -1.92 -22.14 9.72
N LEU A 335 -1.23 -21.46 10.65
CA LEU A 335 -1.07 -21.94 12.02
C LEU A 335 -2.41 -22.04 12.75
N ALA A 336 -3.27 -21.05 12.62
CA ALA A 336 -4.62 -21.05 13.21
C ALA A 336 -5.47 -22.22 12.69
N VAL A 337 -5.45 -22.48 11.38
CA VAL A 337 -6.14 -23.64 10.78
C VAL A 337 -5.58 -24.94 11.34
N ALA A 338 -4.25 -25.07 11.44
CA ALA A 338 -3.61 -26.27 11.98
C ALA A 338 -3.96 -26.49 13.45
N LEU A 339 -3.91 -25.46 14.28
CA LEU A 339 -4.25 -25.55 15.71
C LEU A 339 -5.75 -25.84 15.93
N LEU A 340 -6.63 -25.16 15.21
CA LEU A 340 -8.08 -25.40 15.28
C LEU A 340 -8.42 -26.82 14.78
N GLY A 341 -7.77 -27.25 13.68
CA GLY A 341 -7.94 -28.60 13.15
C GLY A 341 -7.45 -29.68 14.12
N ALA A 342 -6.27 -29.50 14.70
CA ALA A 342 -5.73 -30.41 15.70
C ALA A 342 -6.60 -30.45 16.97
N GLY A 343 -6.99 -29.28 17.47
CA GLY A 343 -7.88 -29.16 18.63
C GLY A 343 -9.23 -29.85 18.39
N LEU A 344 -9.86 -29.56 17.27
CA LEU A 344 -11.14 -30.17 16.90
C LEU A 344 -11.00 -31.69 16.72
N PHE A 345 -9.91 -32.14 16.08
CA PHE A 345 -9.63 -33.56 15.92
C PHE A 345 -9.47 -34.27 17.28
N VAL A 346 -8.71 -33.66 18.20
CA VAL A 346 -8.52 -34.24 19.55
C VAL A 346 -9.83 -34.28 20.32
N VAL A 347 -10.60 -33.20 20.29
CA VAL A 347 -11.90 -33.09 20.98
C VAL A 347 -12.88 -34.11 20.43
N LEU A 348 -13.04 -34.19 19.11
CA LEU A 348 -13.95 -35.17 18.49
C LEU A 348 -13.47 -36.61 18.65
N ARG A 349 -12.17 -36.86 18.60
CA ARG A 349 -11.62 -38.20 18.81
C ARG A 349 -11.82 -38.66 20.24
N ARG A 350 -11.47 -37.83 21.24
CA ARG A 350 -11.58 -38.22 22.68
C ARG A 350 -12.98 -38.03 23.22
N GLY A 351 -13.70 -37.00 22.77
CA GLY A 351 -15.05 -36.66 23.26
C GLY A 351 -16.14 -37.57 22.68
N VAL A 352 -16.03 -37.90 21.40
CA VAL A 352 -17.15 -38.52 20.67
C VAL A 352 -16.74 -39.89 20.08
N SER A 353 -15.65 -39.94 19.30
CA SER A 353 -15.36 -41.15 18.51
C SER A 353 -14.89 -42.35 19.34
N ALA A 354 -14.06 -42.14 20.37
CA ALA A 354 -13.56 -43.23 21.20
C ALA A 354 -14.68 -43.82 22.07
N PRO A 355 -15.46 -43.01 22.79
CA PRO A 355 -16.58 -43.55 23.59
C PRO A 355 -17.66 -44.22 22.75
N LEU A 356 -17.97 -43.69 21.56
CA LEU A 356 -18.94 -44.34 20.67
C LEU A 356 -18.45 -45.68 20.14
N ARG A 357 -17.12 -45.86 19.94
CA ARG A 357 -16.56 -47.17 19.58
C ARG A 357 -16.67 -48.16 20.71
N GLU A 358 -16.36 -47.75 21.95
CA GLU A 358 -16.54 -48.58 23.15
C GLU A 358 -17.99 -49.00 23.30
N LEU A 359 -18.90 -48.04 23.13
CA LEU A 359 -20.34 -48.29 23.17
C LEU A 359 -20.78 -49.28 22.08
N THR A 360 -20.29 -49.07 20.83
CA THR A 360 -20.63 -49.99 19.72
C THR A 360 -20.12 -51.38 20.02
N HIS A 361 -18.90 -51.51 20.56
CA HIS A 361 -18.35 -52.79 20.97
C HIS A 361 -19.17 -53.42 22.09
N ALA A 362 -19.57 -52.63 23.09
CA ALA A 362 -20.42 -53.04 24.18
C ALA A 362 -21.77 -53.62 23.70
N VAL A 363 -22.43 -52.84 22.83
CA VAL A 363 -23.71 -53.26 22.22
C VAL A 363 -23.53 -54.52 21.37
N THR A 364 -22.39 -54.67 20.67
CA THR A 364 -22.10 -55.85 19.87
C THR A 364 -21.92 -57.09 20.76
N LEU A 365 -21.18 -56.99 21.87
CA LEU A 365 -21.00 -58.07 22.82
C LEU A 365 -22.33 -58.49 23.44
N VAL A 366 -23.15 -57.54 23.88
CA VAL A 366 -24.50 -57.83 24.39
C VAL A 366 -25.36 -58.49 23.31
N GLY A 367 -25.28 -58.03 22.06
CA GLY A 367 -25.99 -58.61 20.92
C GLY A 367 -25.51 -60.03 20.55
N GLN A 368 -24.25 -60.34 20.87
CA GLN A 368 -23.69 -61.69 20.71
C GLN A 368 -23.97 -62.60 21.90
N GLY A 369 -24.58 -62.09 22.96
CA GLY A 369 -24.91 -62.85 24.17
C GLY A 369 -23.80 -62.88 25.21
N ASP A 370 -22.68 -62.20 25.04
CA ASP A 370 -21.66 -62.03 26.07
C ASP A 370 -22.10 -60.94 27.08
N LEU A 371 -22.63 -61.34 28.19
CA LEU A 371 -23.08 -60.49 29.28
C LEU A 371 -22.09 -60.52 30.47
N THR A 372 -20.90 -61.05 30.28
CA THR A 372 -19.93 -61.26 31.38
C THR A 372 -19.17 -60.00 31.74
N GLN A 373 -19.02 -59.01 30.78
CA GLN A 373 -18.27 -57.80 30.98
C GLN A 373 -19.16 -56.66 31.41
N ALA A 374 -18.80 -56.00 32.52
CA ALA A 374 -19.47 -54.81 32.98
C ALA A 374 -18.92 -53.55 32.30
N PHE A 375 -19.80 -52.65 31.87
CA PHE A 375 -19.44 -51.39 31.23
C PHE A 375 -19.33 -50.28 32.27
N HIS A 376 -18.12 -49.64 32.31
CA HIS A 376 -17.88 -48.54 33.24
C HIS A 376 -17.48 -47.28 32.48
N THR A 377 -18.05 -46.16 32.82
CA THR A 377 -17.64 -44.86 32.31
C THR A 377 -17.38 -43.88 33.44
N ARG A 378 -16.37 -43.04 33.27
CA ARG A 378 -16.09 -41.89 34.18
C ARG A 378 -16.65 -40.59 33.64
N LYS A 379 -17.29 -40.61 32.48
CA LYS A 379 -17.85 -39.44 31.85
C LYS A 379 -19.24 -39.11 32.43
N HIS A 380 -19.46 -37.78 32.61
CA HIS A 380 -20.72 -37.24 33.12
C HIS A 380 -21.46 -36.44 32.01
N ASP A 381 -21.21 -36.82 30.76
CA ASP A 381 -21.83 -36.25 29.56
C ASP A 381 -22.93 -37.21 29.03
N GLU A 382 -23.58 -36.84 27.94
CA GLU A 382 -24.62 -37.58 27.26
C GLU A 382 -24.14 -38.99 26.85
N ILE A 383 -22.86 -39.11 26.52
CA ILE A 383 -22.24 -40.39 26.17
C ILE A 383 -22.07 -41.27 27.43
N GLY A 384 -21.72 -40.63 28.55
CA GLY A 384 -21.64 -41.33 29.84
C GLY A 384 -23.00 -41.84 30.29
N ALA A 385 -24.05 -41.06 30.15
CA ALA A 385 -25.42 -41.48 30.41
C ALA A 385 -25.82 -42.69 29.54
N LEU A 386 -25.43 -42.68 28.26
CA LEU A 386 -25.73 -43.77 27.34
C LEU A 386 -25.00 -45.08 27.74
N VAL A 387 -23.73 -45.00 28.14
CA VAL A 387 -22.99 -46.19 28.63
C VAL A 387 -23.65 -46.76 29.89
N GLN A 388 -24.12 -45.91 30.79
CA GLN A 388 -24.86 -46.35 31.99
C GLN A 388 -26.17 -47.05 31.62
N GLU A 389 -26.89 -46.56 30.61
CA GLU A 389 -28.14 -47.17 30.18
C GLU A 389 -27.90 -48.51 29.50
N VAL A 390 -26.81 -48.66 28.72
CA VAL A 390 -26.42 -49.95 28.15
C VAL A 390 -25.99 -50.92 29.23
N GLU A 391 -25.28 -50.48 30.28
CA GLU A 391 -24.94 -51.34 31.43
C GLU A 391 -26.20 -51.76 32.19
N ALA A 392 -27.11 -50.84 32.44
CA ALA A 392 -28.40 -51.17 33.04
C ALA A 392 -29.17 -52.18 32.17
N MET A 393 -29.14 -52.04 30.87
CA MET A 393 -29.73 -53.01 29.94
C MET A 393 -29.04 -54.38 30.07
N ARG A 394 -27.69 -54.43 30.09
CA ARG A 394 -26.94 -55.70 30.28
C ARG A 394 -27.34 -56.36 31.61
N GLN A 395 -27.37 -55.60 32.69
CA GLN A 395 -27.77 -56.10 34.00
C GLN A 395 -29.19 -56.70 33.99
N ARG A 396 -30.11 -55.99 33.32
CA ARG A 396 -31.47 -56.48 33.13
C ARG A 396 -31.49 -57.82 32.36
N TYR A 397 -30.66 -57.93 31.30
CA TYR A 397 -30.55 -59.19 30.56
C TYR A 397 -29.94 -60.28 31.40
N VAL A 398 -28.85 -60.00 32.18
CA VAL A 398 -28.29 -60.99 33.12
C VAL A 398 -29.34 -61.44 34.10
N HIS A 399 -30.07 -60.51 34.70
CA HIS A 399 -31.13 -60.77 35.64
C HIS A 399 -32.24 -61.60 35.00
N MET A 400 -32.61 -61.24 33.76
CA MET A 400 -33.63 -61.92 32.98
C MET A 400 -33.15 -63.37 32.67
N LEU A 401 -31.89 -63.57 32.27
CA LEU A 401 -31.36 -64.86 31.99
C LEU A 401 -31.25 -65.73 33.25
N LEU A 402 -30.90 -65.12 34.39
CA LEU A 402 -30.92 -65.86 35.68
C LEU A 402 -32.35 -66.25 36.08
N GLN A 403 -33.32 -65.34 35.86
CA GLN A 403 -34.74 -65.61 36.04
C GLN A 403 -35.23 -66.68 35.09
N VAL A 404 -34.82 -66.61 33.80
CA VAL A 404 -35.15 -67.69 32.84
C VAL A 404 -34.55 -69.01 33.23
N ARG A 405 -33.25 -69.04 33.68
CA ARG A 405 -32.61 -70.20 34.15
C ARG A 405 -33.34 -70.82 35.37
N GLN A 406 -33.67 -69.96 36.31
CA GLN A 406 -34.45 -70.34 37.46
C GLN A 406 -35.87 -70.88 37.09
N ALA A 407 -36.49 -70.18 36.09
CA ALA A 407 -37.77 -70.64 35.56
C ALA A 407 -37.60 -72.03 34.82
N VAL A 408 -36.51 -72.17 34.03
CA VAL A 408 -36.21 -73.46 33.39
C VAL A 408 -35.94 -74.56 34.41
N ASP A 409 -35.15 -74.26 35.43
CA ASP A 409 -34.92 -75.19 36.54
C ASP A 409 -36.25 -75.54 37.27
N SER A 410 -37.11 -74.54 37.44
CA SER A 410 -38.45 -74.76 37.99
C SER A 410 -39.38 -75.55 37.06
N ILE A 411 -39.26 -75.36 35.75
CA ILE A 411 -39.97 -76.12 34.71
C ILE A 411 -39.45 -77.55 34.64
N THR A 412 -38.15 -77.73 34.84
CA THR A 412 -37.52 -79.06 34.86
C THR A 412 -38.01 -79.87 36.11
N THR A 413 -38.24 -79.15 37.20
CA THR A 413 -38.78 -79.71 38.44
C THR A 413 -40.31 -79.87 38.34
N ALA A 414 -40.99 -79.08 37.58
CA ALA A 414 -42.46 -79.07 37.45
C ALA A 414 -42.92 -79.51 36.05
N SER A 415 -42.35 -80.62 35.53
CA SER A 415 -42.73 -81.23 34.22
C SER A 415 -44.20 -81.66 34.11
N ALA A 416 -45.01 -81.43 35.15
CA ALA A 416 -46.46 -81.64 35.16
C ALA A 416 -47.32 -80.41 34.87
N GLU A 417 -46.69 -79.17 34.81
CA GLU A 417 -47.45 -77.90 34.66
C GLU A 417 -47.22 -77.17 33.36
N ILE A 418 -46.87 -77.88 32.30
CA ILE A 418 -46.51 -77.36 30.97
C ILE A 418 -47.59 -76.45 30.37
N ALA A 419 -48.86 -76.58 30.73
CA ALA A 419 -49.95 -75.80 30.16
C ALA A 419 -49.93 -74.36 30.66
N THR A 420 -49.46 -74.05 31.88
CA THR A 420 -49.43 -72.71 32.46
C THR A 420 -48.18 -71.95 32.01
N GLY A 421 -47.04 -72.64 31.71
CA GLY A 421 -45.81 -72.00 31.28
C GLY A 421 -45.85 -71.38 29.85
N ASN A 422 -46.72 -71.95 29.01
CA ASN A 422 -46.85 -71.38 27.64
C ASN A 422 -47.57 -70.07 27.60
N GLN A 423 -48.50 -69.80 28.54
CA GLN A 423 -49.22 -68.57 28.65
C GLN A 423 -48.32 -67.43 29.24
N ASP A 424 -47.44 -67.82 30.19
CA ASP A 424 -46.45 -66.88 30.74
C ASP A 424 -45.36 -66.51 29.73
N LEU A 425 -44.95 -67.42 28.86
CA LEU A 425 -43.99 -67.19 27.81
C LEU A 425 -44.52 -66.16 26.79
N SER A 426 -45.81 -66.22 26.46
CA SER A 426 -46.44 -65.29 25.54
C SER A 426 -46.46 -63.83 26.08
N ALA A 427 -46.81 -63.72 27.37
CA ALA A 427 -46.85 -62.42 28.03
C ALA A 427 -45.44 -61.77 28.14
N ARG A 428 -44.42 -62.61 28.39
CA ARG A 428 -43.02 -62.11 28.47
C ARG A 428 -42.46 -61.73 27.11
N THR A 429 -42.88 -62.38 26.03
CA THR A 429 -42.46 -62.01 24.67
C THR A 429 -43.03 -60.70 24.23
N GLU A 430 -44.32 -60.46 24.57
CA GLU A 430 -44.92 -59.13 24.28
C GLU A 430 -44.27 -58.01 25.09
N HIS A 431 -43.88 -58.29 26.36
CA HIS A 431 -43.17 -57.30 27.17
C HIS A 431 -41.80 -56.96 26.62
N THR A 432 -41.12 -57.95 26.05
CA THR A 432 -39.79 -57.78 25.41
C THR A 432 -39.91 -56.96 24.10
N ALA A 433 -40.95 -57.20 23.34
CA ALA A 433 -41.24 -56.40 22.13
C ALA A 433 -41.54 -54.92 22.49
N SER A 434 -42.28 -54.68 23.61
CA SER A 434 -42.52 -53.34 24.12
C SER A 434 -41.25 -52.62 24.55
N SER A 435 -40.32 -53.34 25.23
CA SER A 435 -39.03 -52.81 25.65
C SER A 435 -38.09 -52.47 24.47
N LEU A 436 -38.16 -53.25 23.40
CA LEU A 436 -37.44 -53.00 22.15
C LEU A 436 -37.96 -51.72 21.45
N ALA A 437 -39.26 -51.49 21.47
CA ALA A 437 -39.85 -50.26 20.92
C ALA A 437 -39.39 -49.02 21.70
N GLU A 438 -39.32 -49.10 23.04
CA GLU A 438 -38.84 -48.03 23.90
C GLU A 438 -37.33 -47.74 23.67
N THR A 439 -36.55 -48.79 23.42
CA THR A 439 -35.11 -48.64 23.08
C THR A 439 -34.92 -47.97 21.72
N ALA A 440 -35.74 -48.29 20.73
CA ALA A 440 -35.72 -47.66 19.42
C ALA A 440 -36.05 -46.14 19.51
N GLN A 441 -37.05 -45.81 20.35
CA GLN A 441 -37.41 -44.40 20.58
C GLN A 441 -36.27 -43.62 21.28
N SER A 442 -35.56 -44.24 22.21
CA SER A 442 -34.41 -43.66 22.89
C SER A 442 -33.24 -43.38 21.92
N MET A 443 -33.04 -44.29 20.93
CA MET A 443 -32.02 -44.13 19.90
C MET A 443 -32.35 -42.95 18.92
N GLU A 444 -33.63 -42.78 18.59
CA GLU A 444 -34.06 -41.61 17.78
C GLU A 444 -33.81 -40.28 18.52
N GLN A 445 -34.10 -40.24 19.82
CA GLN A 445 -33.86 -39.06 20.64
C GLN A 445 -32.37 -38.74 20.77
N LEU A 446 -31.52 -39.76 20.88
CA LEU A 446 -30.06 -39.65 20.88
C LEU A 446 -29.55 -39.06 19.55
N THR A 447 -30.09 -39.53 18.44
CA THR A 447 -29.71 -39.01 17.12
C THR A 447 -30.06 -37.53 16.99
N ALA A 448 -31.22 -37.10 17.55
CA ALA A 448 -31.59 -35.69 17.58
C ALA A 448 -30.62 -34.85 18.44
N THR A 449 -30.24 -35.39 19.63
CA THR A 449 -29.29 -34.70 20.53
C THR A 449 -27.90 -34.55 19.91
N VAL A 450 -27.42 -35.57 19.20
CA VAL A 450 -26.14 -35.50 18.47
C VAL A 450 -26.17 -34.43 17.34
N ARG A 451 -27.30 -34.37 16.62
CA ARG A 451 -27.48 -33.30 15.61
C ARG A 451 -27.47 -31.91 16.24
N GLN A 452 -28.19 -31.72 17.35
CA GLN A 452 -28.21 -30.46 18.07
C GLN A 452 -26.82 -30.05 18.57
N SER A 453 -26.03 -31.00 19.06
CA SER A 453 -24.66 -30.74 19.50
C SER A 453 -23.75 -30.36 18.33
N ALA A 454 -23.93 -30.98 17.16
CA ALA A 454 -23.21 -30.61 15.95
C ALA A 454 -23.57 -29.19 15.47
N ASP A 455 -24.84 -28.78 15.58
CA ASP A 455 -25.28 -27.45 15.23
C ASP A 455 -24.75 -26.39 16.21
N ALA A 456 -24.74 -26.70 17.51
CA ALA A 456 -24.12 -25.84 18.52
C ALA A 456 -22.61 -25.65 18.29
N ALA A 457 -21.91 -26.72 17.89
CA ALA A 457 -20.49 -26.63 17.53
C ALA A 457 -20.25 -25.74 16.29
N ARG A 458 -21.15 -25.82 15.31
CA ARG A 458 -21.08 -24.91 14.13
C ARG A 458 -21.28 -23.45 14.51
N GLN A 459 -22.25 -23.18 15.42
CA GLN A 459 -22.46 -21.82 15.93
C GLN A 459 -21.27 -21.28 16.71
N ALA A 460 -20.67 -22.10 17.57
CA ALA A 460 -19.47 -21.73 18.32
C ALA A 460 -18.30 -21.41 17.37
N ASN A 461 -18.16 -22.18 16.30
CA ASN A 461 -17.13 -21.96 15.28
C ASN A 461 -17.35 -20.67 14.49
N ALA A 462 -18.61 -20.37 14.13
CA ALA A 462 -18.96 -19.12 13.48
C ALA A 462 -18.67 -17.88 14.38
N LEU A 463 -18.96 -18.03 15.70
CA LEU A 463 -18.66 -16.96 16.67
C LEU A 463 -17.15 -16.73 16.84
N ALA A 464 -16.37 -17.81 16.87
CA ALA A 464 -14.91 -17.73 16.91
C ALA A 464 -14.34 -17.03 15.66
N GLY A 465 -14.90 -17.34 14.47
CA GLY A 465 -14.56 -16.66 13.22
C GLY A 465 -14.86 -15.14 13.27
N SER A 466 -16.03 -14.78 13.80
CA SER A 466 -16.40 -13.35 13.98
C SER A 466 -15.47 -12.62 14.95
N ALA A 467 -15.07 -13.28 16.03
CA ALA A 467 -14.15 -12.71 17.00
C ALA A 467 -12.75 -12.46 16.39
N ALA A 468 -12.26 -13.42 15.57
CA ALA A 468 -11.00 -13.26 14.84
C ALA A 468 -11.05 -12.08 13.85
N GLU A 469 -12.16 -11.92 13.15
CA GLU A 469 -12.38 -10.78 12.23
C GLU A 469 -12.39 -9.42 12.96
N VAL A 470 -13.04 -9.35 14.13
CA VAL A 470 -13.05 -8.15 14.97
C VAL A 470 -11.64 -7.82 15.47
N ALA A 471 -10.87 -8.83 15.89
CA ALA A 471 -9.49 -8.66 16.32
C ALA A 471 -8.58 -8.16 15.17
N ALA A 472 -8.77 -8.71 13.96
CA ALA A 472 -8.04 -8.26 12.78
C ALA A 472 -8.36 -6.80 12.41
N ARG A 473 -9.65 -6.41 12.46
CA ARG A 473 -10.07 -5.01 12.28
C ARG A 473 -9.49 -4.08 13.34
N GLY A 474 -9.46 -4.54 14.59
CA GLY A 474 -8.81 -3.81 15.69
C GLY A 474 -7.33 -3.55 15.41
N GLY A 475 -6.60 -4.57 14.94
CA GLY A 475 -5.20 -4.46 14.55
C GLY A 475 -4.96 -3.43 13.43
N GLN A 476 -5.86 -3.39 12.44
CA GLN A 476 -5.79 -2.39 11.37
C GLN A 476 -6.00 -0.95 11.87
N VAL A 477 -6.92 -0.77 12.83
CA VAL A 477 -7.14 0.56 13.45
C VAL A 477 -5.90 1.00 14.21
N VAL A 478 -5.32 0.11 15.02
CA VAL A 478 -4.07 0.38 15.75
C VAL A 478 -2.93 0.71 14.77
N GLY A 479 -2.80 -0.07 13.68
CA GLY A 479 -1.79 0.21 12.64
C GLY A 479 -1.93 1.62 12.03
N ARG A 480 -3.17 2.07 11.78
CA ARG A 480 -3.43 3.44 11.31
C ARG A 480 -3.04 4.50 12.34
N VAL A 481 -3.34 4.24 13.61
CA VAL A 481 -2.94 5.16 14.68
C VAL A 481 -1.42 5.28 14.76
N VAL A 482 -0.69 4.17 14.68
CA VAL A 482 0.78 4.17 14.68
C VAL A 482 1.34 4.94 13.49
N ALA A 483 0.76 4.72 12.29
CA ALA A 483 1.16 5.46 11.09
C ALA A 483 0.93 6.97 11.24
N THR A 484 -0.26 7.37 11.75
CA THR A 484 -0.57 8.78 12.00
C THR A 484 0.39 9.41 13.04
N MET A 485 0.77 8.65 14.07
CA MET A 485 1.77 9.10 15.03
C MET A 485 3.16 9.27 14.39
N GLY A 486 3.50 8.40 13.44
CA GLY A 486 4.71 8.55 12.63
C GLY A 486 4.71 9.85 11.82
N ASP A 487 3.59 10.14 11.17
CA ASP A 487 3.42 11.37 10.38
C ASP A 487 3.47 12.63 11.27
N ILE A 488 2.85 12.57 12.45
CA ILE A 488 2.92 13.66 13.44
C ILE A 488 4.37 13.88 13.88
N HIS A 489 5.09 12.79 14.18
CA HIS A 489 6.49 12.86 14.58
C HIS A 489 7.39 13.45 13.48
N GLN A 490 7.14 13.04 12.23
CA GLN A 490 7.84 13.60 11.08
C GLN A 490 7.50 15.09 10.87
N SER A 491 6.23 15.46 11.04
CA SER A 491 5.80 16.85 10.96
C SER A 491 6.42 17.71 12.05
N ALA A 492 6.49 17.18 13.27
CA ALA A 492 7.14 17.85 14.39
C ALA A 492 8.64 18.08 14.14
N ARG A 493 9.34 17.11 13.52
CA ARG A 493 10.73 17.29 13.10
C ARG A 493 10.87 18.40 12.07
N ARG A 494 9.99 18.44 11.06
CA ARG A 494 10.01 19.53 10.06
C ARG A 494 9.76 20.90 10.69
N ILE A 495 8.87 20.98 11.68
CA ILE A 495 8.64 22.21 12.43
C ILE A 495 9.91 22.59 13.19
N ALA A 496 10.57 21.65 13.84
CA ALA A 496 11.84 21.90 14.54
C ALA A 496 12.93 22.39 13.55
N ASP A 497 13.00 21.77 12.38
CA ASP A 497 13.95 22.18 11.34
C ASP A 497 13.64 23.61 10.84
N ILE A 498 12.35 23.93 10.63
CA ILE A 498 11.91 25.27 10.26
C ILE A 498 12.24 26.30 11.36
N ILE A 499 12.00 25.93 12.63
CA ILE A 499 12.36 26.78 13.76
C ILE A 499 13.87 27.03 13.79
N GLY A 500 14.67 25.98 13.51
CA GLY A 500 16.13 26.11 13.41
C GLY A 500 16.56 27.06 12.29
N VAL A 501 15.85 27.01 11.15
CA VAL A 501 16.08 27.95 10.06
C VAL A 501 15.65 29.37 10.42
N ILE A 502 14.51 29.53 11.11
CA ILE A 502 14.03 30.84 11.60
C ILE A 502 15.03 31.42 12.61
N ASP A 503 15.52 30.60 13.52
CA ASP A 503 16.53 30.99 14.52
C ASP A 503 17.85 31.40 13.84
N GLY A 504 18.25 30.65 12.80
CA GLY A 504 19.38 30.99 11.93
C GLY A 504 19.20 32.34 11.20
N ILE A 505 18.00 32.61 10.71
CA ILE A 505 17.66 33.88 10.06
C ILE A 505 17.61 35.01 11.08
N ALA A 506 17.04 34.76 12.25
CA ALA A 506 17.02 35.73 13.36
C ALA A 506 18.44 36.07 13.85
N PHE A 507 19.32 35.07 13.87
CA PHE A 507 20.74 35.28 14.18
C PHE A 507 21.46 36.10 13.10
N GLN A 508 21.12 35.90 11.82
CA GLN A 508 21.68 36.69 10.71
C GLN A 508 21.14 38.12 10.59
N THR A 509 19.92 38.33 11.12
CA THR A 509 19.31 39.70 11.05
C THR A 509 19.59 40.57 12.27
N ASN A 510 20.25 40.00 13.27
CA ASN A 510 20.58 40.74 14.50
C ASN A 510 22.07 41.19 14.55
N ILE A 511 22.71 41.48 13.38
CA ILE A 511 23.99 42.21 13.27
C ILE A 511 23.75 43.54 12.55
#